data_d6dcec2773eddbb36adf1f841564f6dd
#
_entry.id   d6dcec2773eddbb36adf1f841564f6dd
#
_cell.length_a   1.000
_cell.length_b   1.000
_cell.length_c   1.000
_cell.angle_alpha   90.00
_cell.angle_beta   90.00
_cell.angle_gamma   90.00
#
_symmetry.space_group_name_H-M   'P 1'
#
loop_
_entity.id
_entity.type
_entity.pdbx_description
1 polymer ?
#
loop_
_entity_poly.entity_id
_entity_poly.type
_entity_poly.pdbx_seq_one_letter_code
_entity_poly.pdbx_strand_id
1 'polypeptide(L)'
;MLPPEQRTLTEWVRLLRTQPDPSLHEGAPLSITGFVFQPPEGPPQLARLMVRCCLADATPTGLPVQWRSTDRYPPDTWLRIRGTMAMERVDGVPRNVVKPSEVTVIPRPERPLEP
;
A
#
# COMPACT_ATOMS: atom_id res chain seq x y z
N MET A 1 3.90 -7.31 -18.32
CA MET A 1 3.92 -6.48 -17.11
C MET A 1 2.73 -5.54 -17.13
N LEU A 2 2.01 -5.45 -16.04
CA LEU A 2 0.86 -4.56 -15.95
C LEU A 2 1.29 -3.09 -15.87
N PRO A 3 0.53 -2.15 -16.48
CA PRO A 3 0.73 -0.73 -16.25
C PRO A 3 0.67 -0.40 -14.75
N PRO A 4 1.39 0.62 -14.28
CA PRO A 4 1.43 0.94 -12.85
C PRO A 4 0.07 1.11 -12.20
N GLU A 5 -0.88 1.76 -12.88
CA GLU A 5 -2.22 2.00 -12.33
C GLU A 5 -3.10 0.75 -12.25
N GLN A 6 -2.65 -0.37 -12.83
CA GLN A 6 -3.37 -1.64 -12.77
C GLN A 6 -2.73 -2.64 -11.80
N ARG A 7 -1.61 -2.28 -11.18
CA ARG A 7 -0.96 -3.16 -10.21
C ARG A 7 -1.75 -3.18 -8.90
N THR A 8 -1.92 -4.39 -8.34
CA THR A 8 -2.49 -4.54 -7.00
C THR A 8 -1.47 -4.07 -5.95
N LEU A 9 -1.94 -3.89 -4.73
CA LEU A 9 -1.06 -3.54 -3.61
C LEU A 9 0.04 -4.60 -3.46
N THR A 10 -0.33 -5.89 -3.53
CA THR A 10 0.63 -6.99 -3.39
C THR A 10 1.67 -6.97 -4.51
N GLU A 11 1.25 -6.69 -5.74
CA GLU A 11 2.17 -6.57 -6.87
C GLU A 11 3.15 -5.42 -6.68
N TRP A 12 2.70 -4.29 -6.14
CA TRP A 12 3.58 -3.19 -5.81
C TRP A 12 4.62 -3.58 -4.75
N VAL A 13 4.20 -4.29 -3.71
CA VAL A 13 5.13 -4.73 -2.66
C VAL A 13 6.20 -5.64 -3.26
N ARG A 14 5.80 -6.57 -4.12
CA ARG A 14 6.76 -7.47 -4.78
C ARG A 14 7.74 -6.69 -5.65
N LEU A 15 7.24 -5.73 -6.42
CA LEU A 15 8.07 -4.92 -7.31
C LEU A 15 9.09 -4.11 -6.51
N LEU A 16 8.68 -3.51 -5.40
CA LEU A 16 9.58 -2.72 -4.57
C LEU A 16 10.65 -3.59 -3.90
N ARG A 17 10.37 -4.87 -3.66
CA ARG A 17 11.36 -5.80 -3.13
C ARG A 17 12.38 -6.23 -4.17
N THR A 18 11.94 -6.39 -5.43
CA THR A 18 12.83 -6.83 -6.51
C THR A 18 13.60 -5.67 -7.14
N GLN A 19 13.06 -4.47 -7.06
CA GLN A 19 13.68 -3.25 -7.56
C GLN A 19 13.70 -2.22 -6.44
N PRO A 20 14.62 -2.33 -5.49
CA PRO A 20 14.58 -1.54 -4.25
C PRO A 20 15.04 -0.09 -4.40
N ASP A 21 15.56 0.34 -5.54
CA ASP A 21 15.93 1.74 -5.74
C ASP A 21 14.65 2.60 -5.80
N PRO A 22 14.40 3.46 -4.79
CA PRO A 22 13.16 4.22 -4.75
C PRO A 22 12.98 5.18 -5.93
N SER A 23 14.07 5.65 -6.52
CA SER A 23 13.98 6.59 -7.63
C SER A 23 13.37 5.98 -8.89
N LEU A 24 13.45 4.65 -9.04
CA LEU A 24 12.88 3.95 -10.19
C LEU A 24 11.35 4.04 -10.24
N HIS A 25 10.72 4.23 -9.10
CA HIS A 25 9.26 4.19 -9.00
C HIS A 25 8.63 5.57 -8.76
N GLU A 26 9.45 6.58 -8.53
CA GLU A 26 8.97 7.91 -8.22
C GLU A 26 8.10 8.46 -9.37
N GLY A 27 6.91 8.96 -9.03
CA GLY A 27 5.99 9.53 -9.99
C GLY A 27 5.09 8.51 -10.69
N ALA A 28 5.29 7.22 -10.47
CA ALA A 28 4.44 6.20 -11.11
C ALA A 28 3.01 6.31 -10.59
N PRO A 29 2.00 6.36 -11.48
CA PRO A 29 0.60 6.40 -11.06
C PRO A 29 0.20 5.07 -10.42
N LEU A 30 -0.69 5.14 -9.43
CA LEU A 30 -1.19 3.93 -8.78
C LEU A 30 -2.65 4.07 -8.40
N SER A 31 -3.31 2.91 -8.29
CA SER A 31 -4.67 2.79 -7.79
C SER A 31 -4.73 1.47 -7.03
N ILE A 32 -4.76 1.55 -5.71
CA ILE A 32 -4.67 0.37 -4.86
C ILE A 32 -5.83 0.32 -3.87
N THR A 33 -6.19 -0.90 -3.48
CA THR A 33 -7.25 -1.17 -2.52
C THR A 33 -6.67 -1.96 -1.36
N GLY A 34 -7.02 -1.58 -0.15
CA GLY A 34 -6.58 -2.29 1.04
C GLY A 34 -7.28 -1.79 2.28
N PHE A 35 -6.85 -2.28 3.41
CA PHE A 35 -7.36 -1.82 4.71
C PHE A 35 -6.26 -1.09 5.48
N VAL A 36 -6.69 -0.22 6.39
CA VAL A 36 -5.76 0.51 7.25
C VAL A 36 -5.19 -0.46 8.27
N PHE A 37 -3.88 -0.62 8.27
CA PHE A 37 -3.17 -1.50 9.18
C PHE A 37 -2.21 -0.68 10.05
N GLN A 38 -2.35 -0.83 11.37
CA GLN A 38 -1.48 -0.16 12.32
C GLN A 38 -0.39 -1.15 12.75
N PRO A 39 0.85 -1.01 12.23
CA PRO A 39 1.93 -1.88 12.69
C PRO A 39 2.28 -1.60 14.15
N PRO A 40 2.98 -2.52 14.84
CA PRO A 40 3.42 -2.29 16.21
C PRO A 40 4.30 -1.04 16.35
N GLU A 41 5.07 -0.73 15.34
CA GLU A 41 5.89 0.48 15.29
C GLU A 41 5.69 1.20 13.97
N GLY A 42 5.61 2.53 14.03
CA GLY A 42 5.47 3.36 12.86
C GLY A 42 4.05 3.78 12.55
N PRO A 43 3.88 4.57 11.50
CA PRO A 43 2.57 5.10 11.11
C PRO A 43 1.70 4.04 10.44
N PRO A 44 0.38 4.29 10.36
CA PRO A 44 -0.52 3.37 9.65
C PRO A 44 -0.12 3.16 8.20
N GLN A 45 -0.40 1.97 7.69
CA GLN A 45 -0.14 1.59 6.30
C GLN A 45 -1.44 1.17 5.63
N LEU A 46 -1.45 1.14 4.30
CA LEU A 46 -2.50 0.46 3.56
C LEU A 46 -2.01 -0.95 3.26
N ALA A 47 -2.80 -1.97 3.61
CA ALA A 47 -2.35 -3.35 3.60
C ALA A 47 -3.37 -4.30 2.98
N ARG A 48 -2.90 -5.46 2.57
CA ARG A 48 -3.73 -6.61 2.19
C ARG A 48 -3.20 -7.84 2.91
N LEU A 49 -4.08 -8.80 3.12
CA LEU A 49 -3.65 -10.11 3.61
C LEU A 49 -3.16 -10.93 2.43
N MET A 50 -1.97 -11.46 2.55
CA MET A 50 -1.37 -12.32 1.55
C MET A 50 -1.30 -13.74 2.10
N VAL A 51 -1.74 -14.71 1.29
CA VAL A 51 -1.75 -16.12 1.65
C VAL A 51 -0.78 -16.86 0.75
N ARG A 52 0.12 -17.66 1.34
CA ARG A 52 1.06 -18.48 0.57
C ARG A 52 0.47 -19.83 0.19
N CYS A 53 -0.07 -20.55 1.17
CA CYS A 53 -0.64 -21.88 0.91
C CYS A 53 -2.00 -22.09 1.58
N CYS A 54 -2.27 -21.46 2.70
CA CYS A 54 -3.56 -21.61 3.39
C CYS A 54 -3.83 -20.38 4.26
N LEU A 55 -5.07 -20.25 4.74
CA LEU A 55 -5.47 -19.10 5.56
C LEU A 55 -4.63 -18.93 6.82
N ALA A 56 -4.06 -20.03 7.34
CA ALA A 56 -3.19 -19.93 8.51
C ALA A 56 -1.91 -19.15 8.24
N ASP A 57 -1.52 -19.01 6.96
CA ASP A 57 -0.34 -18.25 6.54
C ASP A 57 -0.67 -16.81 6.17
N ALA A 58 -1.92 -16.37 6.37
CA ALA A 58 -2.31 -15.02 6.01
C ALA A 58 -1.55 -13.99 6.86
N THR A 59 -0.80 -13.12 6.20
CA THR A 59 -0.05 -12.07 6.85
C THR A 59 -0.34 -10.72 6.19
N PRO A 60 -0.38 -9.64 6.97
CA PRO A 60 -0.54 -8.32 6.37
C PRO A 60 0.71 -7.90 5.61
N THR A 61 0.50 -7.40 4.40
CA THR A 61 1.54 -6.85 3.56
C THR A 61 1.10 -5.43 3.21
N GLY A 62 1.92 -4.45 3.56
CA GLY A 62 1.49 -3.06 3.47
C GLY A 62 2.48 -2.14 2.79
N LEU A 63 1.96 -0.99 2.39
CA LEU A 63 2.73 0.13 1.86
C LEU A 63 2.55 1.34 2.76
N PRO A 64 3.62 2.07 3.06
CA PRO A 64 3.49 3.32 3.78
C PRO A 64 2.77 4.35 2.93
N VAL A 65 1.97 5.20 3.57
CA VAL A 65 1.18 6.22 2.90
C VAL A 65 1.49 7.58 3.52
N GLN A 66 1.63 8.60 2.69
CA GLN A 66 1.69 9.98 3.16
C GLN A 66 0.26 10.45 3.45
N TRP A 67 -0.23 10.12 4.64
CA TRP A 67 -1.58 10.53 5.03
C TRP A 67 -1.66 12.05 5.09
N ARG A 68 -2.73 12.61 4.49
CA ARG A 68 -3.00 14.04 4.59
C ARG A 68 -3.60 14.33 5.97
N SER A 69 -3.56 15.59 6.40
CA SER A 69 -4.09 15.98 7.71
C SER A 69 -5.57 15.64 7.89
N THR A 70 -6.31 15.53 6.77
CA THR A 70 -7.73 15.16 6.76
C THR A 70 -7.97 13.64 6.71
N ASP A 71 -6.92 12.86 6.47
CA ASP A 71 -7.02 11.41 6.28
C ASP A 71 -6.83 10.70 7.61
N ARG A 72 -7.92 10.54 8.36
CA ARG A 72 -7.91 9.85 9.64
C ARG A 72 -8.91 8.71 9.61
N TYR A 73 -8.40 7.50 9.55
CA TYR A 73 -9.23 6.31 9.46
C TYR A 73 -8.82 5.32 10.54
N PRO A 74 -9.78 4.71 11.25
CA PRO A 74 -9.45 3.68 12.23
C PRO A 74 -8.89 2.44 11.54
N PRO A 75 -8.14 1.61 12.26
CA PRO A 75 -7.67 0.33 11.72
C PRO A 75 -8.82 -0.49 11.15
N ASP A 76 -8.51 -1.29 10.13
CA ASP A 76 -9.45 -2.16 9.42
C ASP A 76 -10.47 -1.45 8.54
N THR A 77 -10.35 -0.14 8.35
CA THR A 77 -11.15 0.58 7.35
C THR A 77 -10.63 0.25 5.96
N TRP A 78 -11.53 -0.15 5.07
CA TRP A 78 -11.17 -0.44 3.68
C TRP A 78 -11.19 0.81 2.83
N LEU A 79 -10.12 1.01 2.08
CA LEU A 79 -9.92 2.20 1.26
C LEU A 79 -9.46 1.85 -0.13
N ARG A 80 -9.87 2.68 -1.09
CA ARG A 80 -9.23 2.75 -2.40
C ARG A 80 -8.44 4.05 -2.44
N ILE A 81 -7.16 3.94 -2.76
CA ILE A 81 -6.28 5.11 -2.88
C ILE A 81 -5.78 5.22 -4.32
N ARG A 82 -6.00 6.38 -4.92
CA ARG A 82 -5.40 6.76 -6.18
C ARG A 82 -4.38 7.84 -5.93
N GLY A 83 -3.27 7.76 -6.61
CA GLY A 83 -2.20 8.75 -6.45
C GLY A 83 -0.97 8.35 -7.22
N THR A 84 0.18 8.69 -6.67
CA THR A 84 1.47 8.38 -7.27
C THR A 84 2.39 7.79 -6.22
N MET A 85 3.36 7.02 -6.69
CA MET A 85 4.45 6.57 -5.83
C MET A 85 5.41 7.74 -5.64
N ALA A 86 5.73 8.06 -4.40
CA ALA A 86 6.66 9.13 -4.07
C ALA A 86 7.87 8.55 -3.37
N MET A 87 8.85 9.39 -3.13
CA MET A 87 10.04 9.03 -2.36
C MET A 87 10.16 9.99 -1.18
N GLU A 88 10.43 9.44 0.00
CA GLU A 88 10.72 10.24 1.17
C GLU A 88 11.92 9.67 1.91
N ARG A 89 12.56 10.49 2.73
CA ARG A 89 13.66 10.06 3.56
C ARG A 89 13.19 9.83 4.99
N VAL A 90 13.51 8.66 5.52
CA VAL A 90 13.27 8.31 6.92
C VAL A 90 14.61 7.95 7.53
N ASP A 91 15.01 8.72 8.53
CA ASP A 91 16.33 8.56 9.17
C ASP A 91 17.48 8.58 8.15
N GLY A 92 17.37 9.45 7.14
CA GLY A 92 18.38 9.58 6.09
C GLY A 92 18.32 8.53 4.98
N VAL A 93 17.43 7.54 5.09
CA VAL A 93 17.29 6.47 4.10
C VAL A 93 16.12 6.78 3.18
N PRO A 94 16.33 6.84 1.84
CA PRO A 94 15.23 7.05 0.91
C PRO A 94 14.37 5.78 0.81
N ARG A 95 13.06 5.97 0.73
CA ARG A 95 12.11 4.86 0.54
C ARG A 95 10.90 5.33 -0.23
N ASN A 96 10.19 4.39 -0.84
CA ASN A 96 8.95 4.69 -1.54
C ASN A 96 7.80 4.81 -0.54
N VAL A 97 6.87 5.72 -0.86
CA VAL A 97 5.66 5.95 -0.08
C VAL A 97 4.54 6.31 -1.04
N VAL A 98 3.33 5.90 -0.72
CA VAL A 98 2.15 6.24 -1.52
C VAL A 98 1.76 7.68 -1.22
N LYS A 99 1.69 8.52 -2.27
CA LYS A 99 1.21 9.88 -2.17
C LYS A 99 -0.22 9.94 -2.71
N PRO A 100 -1.23 10.02 -1.84
CA PRO A 100 -2.61 9.98 -2.29
C PRO A 100 -3.05 11.28 -2.95
N SER A 101 -3.81 11.15 -4.04
CA SER A 101 -4.56 12.26 -4.62
C SER A 101 -6.04 12.12 -4.32
N GLU A 102 -6.51 10.88 -4.18
CA GLU A 102 -7.90 10.58 -3.87
C GLU A 102 -7.97 9.36 -2.95
N VAL A 103 -8.72 9.47 -1.86
CA VAL A 103 -8.95 8.39 -0.91
C VAL A 103 -10.45 8.17 -0.79
N THR A 104 -10.90 6.94 -1.04
CA THR A 104 -12.32 6.59 -0.97
C THR A 104 -12.51 5.43 0.00
N VAL A 105 -13.43 5.60 0.95
CA VAL A 105 -13.84 4.50 1.82
C VAL A 105 -14.71 3.55 1.02
N ILE A 106 -14.39 2.26 1.06
CA ILE A 106 -15.12 1.23 0.33
C ILE A 106 -15.57 0.13 1.30
N PRO A 107 -16.58 -0.67 0.93
CA PRO A 107 -16.91 -1.85 1.73
C PRO A 107 -15.81 -2.91 1.60
N ARG A 108 -15.71 -3.78 2.59
CA ARG A 108 -14.78 -4.91 2.53
C ARG A 108 -15.09 -5.76 1.29
N PRO A 109 -14.09 -6.03 0.42
CA PRO A 109 -14.32 -6.87 -0.77
C PRO A 109 -14.74 -8.29 -0.39
N GLU A 110 -15.51 -8.94 -1.25
CA GLU A 110 -15.88 -10.34 -1.04
C GLU A 110 -14.65 -11.25 -1.00
N ARG A 111 -13.62 -10.90 -1.77
CA ARG A 111 -12.34 -11.60 -1.78
C ARG A 111 -11.25 -10.66 -1.26
N PRO A 112 -11.10 -10.56 0.07
CA PRO A 112 -10.14 -9.61 0.65
C PRO A 112 -8.68 -10.01 0.49
N LEU A 113 -8.41 -11.26 0.13
CA LEU A 113 -7.05 -11.76 -0.03
C LEU A 113 -6.54 -11.51 -1.44
N GLU A 114 -5.27 -11.17 -1.57
CA GLU A 114 -4.59 -11.06 -2.86
C GLU A 114 -3.56 -12.17 -2.97
N PRO A 115 -3.42 -12.73 -4.18
CA PRO A 115 -2.40 -13.77 -4.41
C PRO A 115 -0.97 -13.26 -4.32
#